data_3b94878ae9db4bfb22710e87a9c4a9c4
#
_entry.id   3b94878ae9db4bfb22710e87a9c4a9c4
#
_cell.length_a   1.000
_cell.length_b   1.000
_cell.length_c   1.000
_cell.angle_alpha   90.00
_cell.angle_beta   90.00
_cell.angle_gamma   90.00
#
_symmetry.space_group_name_H-M   'P 1'
#
loop_
_entity.id
_entity.type
_entity.pdbx_description
1 polymer ?
#
loop_
_entity_poly.entity_id
_entity_poly.type
_entity_poly.pdbx_seq_one_letter_code
_entity_poly.pdbx_strand_id
1 'polypeptide(L)'
;MKRTRLENTPCPAGRALDLIGDWWTLLIVRDAMRGISRFSEFQRSLGAAKNILSTRLKALVAEGILKVEPAADGSAYQDYVLTEKGLALQPVLVALGQWGSEYLFDEGEACTLLVDNKNRQPLRKIEIRAQDGRVLESQDITAIIPEV
;
A
#
# COMPACT_ATOMS: atom_id res chain seq x y z
N MET A 1 -3.83 17.11 -17.31
CA MET A 1 -2.57 16.64 -17.92
C MET A 1 -2.61 15.14 -18.04
N LYS A 2 -2.35 14.61 -19.21
CA LYS A 2 -2.37 13.17 -19.45
C LYS A 2 -1.12 12.52 -18.81
N ARG A 3 -1.33 11.52 -17.96
CA ARG A 3 -0.24 10.80 -17.31
C ARG A 3 0.50 9.91 -18.31
N THR A 4 1.82 9.99 -18.32
CA THR A 4 2.66 9.09 -19.11
C THR A 4 2.66 7.70 -18.48
N ARG A 5 2.45 6.66 -19.30
CA ARG A 5 2.52 5.27 -18.85
C ARG A 5 3.98 4.84 -18.69
N LEU A 6 4.26 4.19 -17.59
CA LEU A 6 5.61 3.73 -17.24
C LEU A 6 5.70 2.20 -17.15
N GLU A 7 4.77 1.50 -17.77
CA GLU A 7 4.67 0.03 -17.68
C GLU A 7 5.88 -0.71 -18.26
N ASN A 8 6.63 -0.06 -19.15
CA ASN A 8 7.79 -0.66 -19.79
C ASN A 8 9.12 0.00 -19.41
N THR A 9 9.10 0.91 -18.44
CA THR A 9 10.34 1.53 -17.94
C THR A 9 11.22 0.47 -17.25
N PRO A 10 12.55 0.57 -17.35
CA PRO A 10 13.44 -0.30 -16.57
C PRO A 10 13.47 0.04 -15.08
N CYS A 11 12.86 1.14 -14.67
CA CYS A 11 12.80 1.56 -13.27
C CYS A 11 11.72 0.79 -12.50
N PRO A 12 12.08 -0.07 -11.51
CA PRO A 12 11.06 -0.79 -10.74
C PRO A 12 10.09 0.13 -10.00
N ALA A 13 10.58 1.23 -9.45
CA ALA A 13 9.71 2.22 -8.80
C ALA A 13 8.74 2.85 -9.79
N GLY A 14 9.19 3.12 -11.02
CA GLY A 14 8.34 3.66 -12.07
C GLY A 14 7.21 2.71 -12.44
N ARG A 15 7.49 1.42 -12.58
CA ARG A 15 6.45 0.41 -12.85
C ARG A 15 5.48 0.28 -11.69
N ALA A 16 5.99 0.29 -10.44
CA ALA A 16 5.13 0.25 -9.27
C ALA A 16 4.20 1.46 -9.22
N LEU A 17 4.72 2.66 -9.43
CA LEU A 17 3.91 3.88 -9.41
C LEU A 17 2.90 3.93 -10.56
N ASP A 18 3.21 3.35 -11.71
CA ASP A 18 2.25 3.24 -12.80
C ASP A 18 1.02 2.43 -12.38
N LEU A 19 1.23 1.40 -11.56
CA LEU A 19 0.18 0.51 -11.08
C LEU A 19 -0.53 1.05 -9.83
N ILE A 20 0.22 1.48 -8.82
CA ILE A 20 -0.31 1.82 -7.49
C ILE A 20 -0.21 3.30 -7.13
N GLY A 21 0.24 4.16 -8.04
CA GLY A 21 0.51 5.57 -7.74
C GLY A 21 -0.71 6.47 -7.68
N ASP A 22 -1.91 5.96 -7.92
CA ASP A 22 -3.13 6.72 -7.77
C ASP A 22 -3.52 6.89 -6.30
N TRP A 23 -4.32 7.91 -6.04
CA TRP A 23 -4.77 8.27 -4.69
C TRP A 23 -5.44 7.11 -3.94
N TRP A 24 -6.27 6.31 -4.64
CA TRP A 24 -7.15 5.35 -3.98
C TRP A 24 -6.50 3.99 -3.69
N THR A 25 -5.55 3.55 -4.52
CA THR A 25 -5.03 2.18 -4.44
C THR A 25 -4.41 1.86 -3.08
N LEU A 26 -3.46 2.66 -2.61
CA LEU A 26 -2.82 2.40 -1.33
C LEU A 26 -3.76 2.58 -0.14
N LEU A 27 -4.77 3.46 -0.25
CA LEU A 27 -5.79 3.59 0.79
C LEU A 27 -6.67 2.34 0.87
N ILE A 28 -7.00 1.75 -0.27
CA ILE A 28 -7.74 0.48 -0.30
C ILE A 28 -6.90 -0.65 0.33
N VAL A 29 -5.64 -0.74 -0.03
CA VAL A 29 -4.73 -1.74 0.54
C VAL A 29 -4.59 -1.55 2.05
N ARG A 30 -4.46 -0.31 2.51
CA ARG A 30 -4.45 0.02 3.94
C ARG A 30 -5.68 -0.51 4.66
N ASP A 31 -6.86 -0.25 4.10
CA ASP A 31 -8.12 -0.70 4.69
C ASP A 31 -8.22 -2.22 4.71
N ALA A 32 -7.79 -2.87 3.64
CA ALA A 32 -7.74 -4.34 3.58
C ALA A 32 -6.80 -4.93 4.65
N MET A 33 -5.65 -4.26 4.91
CA MET A 33 -4.74 -4.65 5.99
C MET A 33 -5.42 -4.54 7.37
N ARG A 34 -6.39 -3.65 7.52
CA ARG A 34 -7.16 -3.45 8.76
C ARG A 34 -8.35 -4.39 8.89
N GLY A 35 -8.53 -5.29 7.92
CA GLY A 35 -9.61 -6.28 7.94
C GLY A 35 -10.87 -5.88 7.20
N ILE A 36 -10.89 -4.74 6.52
CA ILE A 36 -12.00 -4.35 5.66
C ILE A 36 -11.98 -5.23 4.42
N SER A 37 -13.14 -5.81 4.05
CA SER A 37 -13.23 -6.74 2.93
C SER A 37 -14.44 -6.51 2.03
N ARG A 38 -15.48 -5.84 2.51
CA ARG A 38 -16.72 -5.63 1.75
C ARG A 38 -16.74 -4.28 1.07
N PHE A 39 -17.38 -4.24 -0.10
CA PHE A 39 -17.54 -3.02 -0.89
C PHE A 39 -18.10 -1.86 -0.04
N SER A 40 -19.19 -2.12 0.68
CA SER A 40 -19.84 -1.08 1.50
C SER A 40 -18.94 -0.56 2.61
N GLU A 41 -18.11 -1.40 3.19
CA GLU A 41 -17.16 -1.02 4.24
C GLU A 41 -16.03 -0.15 3.67
N PHE A 42 -15.48 -0.53 2.50
CA PHE A 42 -14.50 0.32 1.80
C PHE A 42 -15.09 1.67 1.45
N GLN A 43 -16.31 1.68 0.93
CA GLN A 43 -16.99 2.93 0.56
C GLN A 43 -17.17 3.85 1.76
N ARG A 44 -17.59 3.30 2.88
CA ARG A 44 -17.79 4.07 4.12
C ARG A 44 -16.46 4.62 4.65
N SER A 45 -15.43 3.79 4.67
CA SER A 45 -14.12 4.19 5.16
C SER A 45 -13.48 5.28 4.30
N LEU A 46 -13.58 5.16 2.97
CA LEU A 46 -12.87 6.02 2.03
C LEU A 46 -13.68 7.24 1.59
N GLY A 47 -15.00 7.21 1.75
CA GLY A 47 -15.86 8.27 1.25
C GLY A 47 -15.84 8.39 -0.28
N ALA A 48 -15.47 7.31 -0.99
CA ALA A 48 -15.36 7.32 -2.44
C ALA A 48 -16.71 7.16 -3.12
N ALA A 49 -16.88 7.76 -4.29
CA ALA A 49 -18.03 7.50 -5.13
C ALA A 49 -18.05 6.04 -5.56
N LYS A 50 -19.24 5.46 -5.64
CA LYS A 50 -19.44 4.03 -5.93
C LYS A 50 -18.74 3.58 -7.22
N ASN A 51 -18.85 4.36 -8.28
CA ASN A 51 -18.23 4.02 -9.57
C ASN A 51 -16.70 4.07 -9.53
N ILE A 52 -16.13 5.03 -8.79
CA ILE A 52 -14.68 5.14 -8.61
C ILE A 52 -14.15 3.93 -7.85
N LEU A 53 -14.79 3.59 -6.72
CA LEU A 53 -14.39 2.45 -5.91
C LEU A 53 -14.52 1.14 -6.68
N SER A 54 -15.64 0.95 -7.39
CA SER A 54 -15.87 -0.24 -8.20
C SER A 54 -14.76 -0.41 -9.25
N THR A 55 -14.41 0.66 -9.96
CA THR A 55 -13.35 0.64 -10.96
C THR A 55 -12.00 0.28 -10.35
N ARG A 56 -11.67 0.85 -9.20
CA ARG A 56 -10.39 0.58 -8.53
C ARG A 56 -10.31 -0.84 -8.00
N LEU A 57 -11.35 -1.34 -7.36
CA LEU A 57 -11.38 -2.72 -6.86
C LEU A 57 -11.21 -3.73 -8.01
N LYS A 58 -11.90 -3.51 -9.14
CA LYS A 58 -11.75 -4.37 -10.33
C LYS A 58 -10.33 -4.34 -10.86
N ALA A 59 -9.71 -3.17 -10.93
CA ALA A 59 -8.34 -3.03 -11.38
C ALA A 59 -7.37 -3.77 -10.46
N LEU A 60 -7.55 -3.67 -9.15
CA LEU A 60 -6.69 -4.36 -8.18
C LEU A 60 -6.85 -5.88 -8.23
N VAL A 61 -8.05 -6.37 -8.50
CA VAL A 61 -8.28 -7.82 -8.74
C VAL A 61 -7.58 -8.24 -10.02
N ALA A 62 -7.71 -7.48 -11.11
CA ALA A 62 -7.07 -7.79 -12.39
C ALA A 62 -5.54 -7.83 -12.26
N GLU A 63 -4.96 -6.99 -11.42
CA GLU A 63 -3.51 -6.92 -11.20
C GLU A 63 -3.01 -7.92 -10.14
N GLY A 64 -3.90 -8.72 -9.55
CA GLY A 64 -3.53 -9.73 -8.57
C GLY A 64 -3.16 -9.18 -7.19
N ILE A 65 -3.52 -7.94 -6.88
CA ILE A 65 -3.32 -7.34 -5.54
C ILE A 65 -4.43 -7.78 -4.58
N LEU A 66 -5.65 -7.84 -5.09
CA LEU A 66 -6.80 -8.38 -4.38
C LEU A 66 -7.31 -9.62 -5.10
N LYS A 67 -8.01 -10.46 -4.37
CA LYS A 67 -8.83 -11.55 -4.93
C LYS A 67 -10.23 -11.46 -4.33
N VAL A 68 -11.20 -12.01 -5.03
CA VAL A 68 -12.58 -12.07 -4.59
C VAL A 68 -12.85 -13.45 -3.99
N GLU A 69 -13.45 -13.50 -2.82
CA GLU A 69 -13.85 -14.74 -2.15
C GLU A 69 -15.33 -14.65 -1.76
N PRO A 70 -16.03 -15.82 -1.66
CA PRO A 70 -17.35 -15.81 -1.06
C PRO A 70 -17.28 -15.29 0.38
N ALA A 71 -18.31 -14.54 0.79
CA ALA A 71 -18.35 -14.01 2.15
C ALA A 71 -18.32 -15.14 3.18
N ALA A 72 -17.52 -14.97 4.23
CA ALA A 72 -17.33 -15.98 5.27
C ALA A 72 -18.63 -16.29 6.04
N ASP A 73 -19.60 -15.36 6.05
CA ASP A 73 -20.89 -15.54 6.72
C ASP A 73 -21.94 -16.29 5.89
N GLY A 74 -21.56 -16.78 4.69
CA GLY A 74 -22.46 -17.51 3.80
C GLY A 74 -23.47 -16.64 3.06
N SER A 75 -23.37 -15.32 3.14
CA SER A 75 -24.24 -14.39 2.42
C SER A 75 -23.91 -14.37 0.92
N ALA A 76 -24.75 -13.71 0.11
CA ALA A 76 -24.52 -13.52 -1.31
C ALA A 76 -23.42 -12.48 -1.61
N TYR A 77 -22.92 -11.80 -0.60
CA TYR A 77 -21.85 -10.81 -0.77
C TYR A 77 -20.52 -11.47 -1.02
N GLN A 78 -19.59 -10.69 -1.59
CA GLN A 78 -18.23 -11.13 -1.84
C GLN A 78 -17.27 -10.30 -0.99
N ASP A 79 -16.18 -10.94 -0.57
CA ASP A 79 -15.09 -10.29 0.13
C ASP A 79 -13.92 -10.06 -0.83
N TYR A 80 -13.33 -8.87 -0.73
CA TYR A 80 -12.08 -8.54 -1.40
C TYR A 80 -10.96 -8.69 -0.38
N VAL A 81 -10.05 -9.62 -0.64
CA VAL A 81 -8.96 -9.93 0.28
C VAL A 81 -7.61 -9.80 -0.40
N LEU A 82 -6.58 -9.45 0.37
CA LEU A 82 -5.23 -9.30 -0.16
C LEU A 82 -4.65 -10.63 -0.58
N THR A 83 -4.02 -10.65 -1.75
CA THR A 83 -3.17 -11.75 -2.20
C THR A 83 -1.80 -11.62 -1.54
N GLU A 84 -0.91 -12.60 -1.77
CA GLU A 84 0.49 -12.50 -1.37
C GLU A 84 1.15 -11.24 -1.95
N LYS A 85 0.90 -10.94 -3.22
CA LYS A 85 1.38 -9.73 -3.90
C LYS A 85 0.85 -8.46 -3.21
N GLY A 86 -0.42 -8.46 -2.81
CA GLY A 86 -1.03 -7.34 -2.08
C GLY A 86 -0.43 -7.18 -0.68
N LEU A 87 -0.25 -8.27 0.05
CA LEU A 87 0.38 -8.25 1.39
C LEU A 87 1.81 -7.73 1.33
N ALA A 88 2.52 -7.95 0.23
CA ALA A 88 3.88 -7.44 0.04
C ALA A 88 3.95 -5.91 -0.03
N LEU A 89 2.83 -5.22 -0.16
CA LEU A 89 2.76 -3.76 -0.09
C LEU A 89 2.78 -3.22 1.34
N GLN A 90 2.68 -4.06 2.37
CA GLN A 90 2.69 -3.59 3.76
C GLN A 90 3.95 -2.78 4.11
N PRO A 91 5.17 -3.21 3.77
CA PRO A 91 6.35 -2.38 4.01
C PRO A 91 6.31 -1.01 3.33
N VAL A 92 5.70 -0.91 2.15
CA VAL A 92 5.51 0.38 1.46
C VAL A 92 4.61 1.29 2.28
N LEU A 93 3.50 0.76 2.79
CA LEU A 93 2.57 1.53 3.64
C LEU A 93 3.22 1.95 4.95
N VAL A 94 4.01 1.07 5.56
CA VAL A 94 4.73 1.40 6.79
C VAL A 94 5.72 2.55 6.53
N ALA A 95 6.47 2.48 5.43
CA ALA A 95 7.41 3.54 5.06
C ALA A 95 6.70 4.87 4.82
N LEU A 96 5.58 4.85 4.08
CA LEU A 96 4.77 6.06 3.88
C LEU A 96 4.25 6.63 5.19
N GLY A 97 3.75 5.77 6.07
CA GLY A 97 3.23 6.19 7.37
C GLY A 97 4.29 6.80 8.26
N GLN A 98 5.49 6.23 8.29
CA GLN A 98 6.60 6.76 9.08
C GLN A 98 7.06 8.12 8.54
N TRP A 99 7.18 8.26 7.22
CA TRP A 99 7.48 9.54 6.60
C TRP A 99 6.39 10.58 6.92
N GLY A 100 5.12 10.19 6.79
CA GLY A 100 3.99 11.08 7.07
C GLY A 100 3.94 11.53 8.52
N SER A 101 4.17 10.62 9.48
CA SER A 101 4.14 10.98 10.89
C SER A 101 5.29 11.91 11.29
N GLU A 102 6.44 11.79 10.63
CA GLU A 102 7.60 12.63 10.91
C GLU A 102 7.43 14.06 10.37
N TYR A 103 6.88 14.20 9.16
CA TYR A 103 6.91 15.48 8.45
C TYR A 103 5.56 16.19 8.33
N LEU A 104 4.44 15.51 8.56
CA LEU A 104 3.12 16.05 8.29
C LEU A 104 2.24 16.24 9.54
N PHE A 105 2.79 15.96 10.72
CA PHE A 105 2.08 16.12 12.00
C PHE A 105 2.82 17.10 12.88
N ASP A 106 2.06 17.90 13.62
CA ASP A 106 2.63 18.79 14.64
C ASP A 106 3.00 17.99 15.89
N GLU A 107 3.91 18.54 16.68
CA GLU A 107 4.29 17.95 17.96
C GLU A 107 3.06 17.77 18.86
N GLY A 108 2.86 16.54 19.37
CA GLY A 108 1.72 16.21 20.23
C GLY A 108 0.40 15.98 19.50
N GLU A 109 0.37 16.16 18.17
CA GLU A 109 -0.82 15.87 17.40
C GLU A 109 -1.07 14.36 17.33
N ALA A 110 -2.31 13.93 17.56
CA ALA A 110 -2.67 12.51 17.52
C ALA A 110 -2.57 11.97 16.11
N CYS A 111 -1.94 10.82 15.93
CA CYS A 111 -1.88 10.12 14.66
C CYS A 111 -2.07 8.60 14.86
N THR A 112 -2.48 7.92 13.79
CA THR A 112 -2.61 6.47 13.79
C THR A 112 -1.23 5.83 13.99
N LEU A 113 -1.14 4.87 14.89
CA LEU A 113 0.11 4.22 15.24
C LEU A 113 0.04 2.75 14.89
N LEU A 114 1.03 2.27 14.14
CA LEU A 114 1.21 0.84 13.89
C LEU A 114 2.05 0.24 15.01
N VAL A 115 1.57 -0.87 15.55
CA VAL A 115 2.20 -1.54 16.68
C VAL A 115 2.38 -3.03 16.37
N ASP A 116 3.35 -3.63 17.05
CA ASP A 116 3.55 -5.07 17.06
C ASP A 116 2.39 -5.74 17.83
N ASN A 117 1.81 -6.77 17.25
CA ASN A 117 0.68 -7.49 17.85
C ASN A 117 1.02 -8.13 19.21
N LYS A 118 2.26 -8.58 19.37
CA LYS A 118 2.69 -9.29 20.56
C LYS A 118 2.92 -8.34 21.74
N ASN A 119 3.72 -7.32 21.54
CA ASN A 119 4.18 -6.41 22.59
C ASN A 119 3.41 -5.09 22.64
N ARG A 120 2.59 -4.81 21.63
CA ARG A 120 1.80 -3.59 21.48
C ARG A 120 2.66 -2.32 21.49
N GLN A 121 3.92 -2.44 21.08
CA GLN A 121 4.86 -1.33 20.98
C GLN A 121 4.91 -0.82 19.53
N PRO A 122 5.18 0.48 19.35
CA PRO A 122 5.35 1.04 18.01
C PRO A 122 6.44 0.31 17.22
N LEU A 123 6.24 0.22 15.91
CA LEU A 123 7.26 -0.36 15.03
C LEU A 123 8.51 0.54 15.04
N ARG A 124 9.68 -0.10 14.98
CA ARG A 124 10.94 0.64 14.79
C ARG A 124 10.94 1.32 13.42
N LYS A 125 11.68 2.42 13.32
CA LYS A 125 11.87 3.11 12.05
C LYS A 125 12.49 2.16 11.02
N ILE A 126 11.94 2.18 9.80
CA ILE A 126 12.48 1.40 8.68
C ILE A 126 13.92 1.83 8.41
N GLU A 127 14.80 0.84 8.25
CA GLU A 127 16.19 1.02 7.87
C GLU A 127 16.45 0.32 6.54
N ILE A 128 17.26 0.95 5.70
CA ILE A 128 17.75 0.33 4.47
C ILE A 128 19.10 -0.28 4.76
N ARG A 129 19.28 -1.57 4.44
CA ARG A 129 20.50 -2.29 4.74
C ARG A 129 21.15 -2.84 3.49
N ALA A 130 22.49 -2.82 3.48
CA ALA A 130 23.27 -3.54 2.50
C ALA A 130 23.12 -5.06 2.69
N GLN A 131 23.54 -5.83 1.71
CA GLN A 131 23.51 -7.30 1.79
C GLN A 131 24.33 -7.84 2.97
N ASP A 132 25.38 -7.13 3.40
CA ASP A 132 26.21 -7.49 4.55
C ASP A 132 25.62 -7.05 5.90
N GLY A 133 24.42 -6.43 5.91
CA GLY A 133 23.70 -6.02 7.10
C GLY A 133 23.96 -4.59 7.57
N ARG A 134 24.88 -3.86 6.96
CA ARG A 134 25.14 -2.47 7.35
C ARG A 134 23.93 -1.58 7.04
N VAL A 135 23.59 -0.67 7.94
CA VAL A 135 22.59 0.36 7.69
C VAL A 135 23.16 1.38 6.70
N LEU A 136 22.38 1.70 5.65
CA LEU A 136 22.79 2.63 4.62
C LEU A 136 22.09 3.97 4.76
N GLU A 137 22.85 5.04 4.57
CA GLU A 137 22.31 6.39 4.39
C GLU A 137 22.10 6.66 2.89
N SER A 138 21.46 7.79 2.56
CA SER A 138 21.11 8.07 1.17
C SER A 138 22.32 8.16 0.24
N GLN A 139 23.45 8.70 0.74
CA GLN A 139 24.69 8.81 -0.05
C GLN A 139 25.37 7.47 -0.29
N ASP A 140 24.98 6.41 0.43
CA ASP A 140 25.54 5.06 0.28
C ASP A 140 24.85 4.23 -0.80
N ILE A 141 23.83 4.79 -1.44
CA ILE A 141 22.97 4.06 -2.39
C ILE A 141 23.12 4.66 -3.78
N THR A 142 23.36 3.81 -4.75
CA THR A 142 23.52 4.21 -6.15
C THR A 142 22.62 3.36 -7.04
N ALA A 143 21.94 3.99 -7.99
CA ALA A 143 21.18 3.29 -9.01
C ALA A 143 22.09 2.92 -10.18
N ILE A 144 22.03 1.65 -10.60
CA ILE A 144 22.68 1.20 -11.83
C ILE A 144 21.58 1.12 -12.90
N ILE A 145 21.69 1.97 -13.92
CA ILE A 145 20.71 2.05 -14.99
C ILE A 145 21.17 1.15 -16.13
N PRO A 146 20.35 0.17 -16.55
CA PRO A 146 20.74 -0.74 -17.62
C PRO A 146 20.91 0.01 -18.94
N GLU A 147 21.87 -0.40 -19.73
CA GLU A 147 22.00 0.07 -21.11
C GLU A 147 20.86 -0.51 -21.94
N VAL A 148 20.30 0.30 -22.83
CA VAL A 148 19.16 -0.08 -23.67
C VAL A 148 19.64 -0.33 -25.09
#